data_0adebcecbc8a90f4993419f44a179365
#
_entry.id   0adebcecbc8a90f4993419f44a179365
#
_cell.length_a   1.000
_cell.length_b   1.000
_cell.length_c   1.000
_cell.angle_alpha   90.00
_cell.angle_beta   90.00
_cell.angle_gamma   90.00
#
_symmetry.space_group_name_H-M   'P 1'
#
loop_
_entity.id
_entity.type
_entity.pdbx_description
1 polymer ?
#
loop_
_entity_poly.entity_id
_entity_poly.type
_entity_poly.pdbx_seq_one_letter_code
_entity_poly.pdbx_strand_id
1 'polypeptide(L)'
;MKIKILCLALLVFSAVSCQKHFHGQHQPASLQIRLVSDDTKASGTGGDEEKAVSNYQVLVYDMSSRMLEAYATPDPSSVSISIQCTTGPKEVVVLANAPDVSGIVSYDAFLKTRSGLADNGPGRLVMEGNASPNLTASGGTVTVDIRRIVAKVVLDAVTVDFETDAYDEMDFVLKRVYLTNVAGDKSYLSKAADPSQWYNKIVCSQTPEVDALVYEDITDVNLKDTKRYMQGHHFYCYPNPHVNDTFSSDQWTPRPTRLVVEAMLGNVLYYYPVSLPELKQNTRYHVSLHIVRPGATSPEQDMDKYAVSIKINIEEWKGPENVTETI
;
A
#
# COMPACT_ATOMS: atom_id res chain seq x y z
N MET A 1 -68.07 76.19 12.16
CA MET A 1 -67.98 74.90 11.48
C MET A 1 -66.54 74.81 10.88
N LYS A 2 -65.62 74.18 11.55
CA LYS A 2 -64.21 74.15 11.19
C LYS A 2 -63.88 72.73 10.66
N ILE A 3 -63.56 72.65 9.38
CA ILE A 3 -63.12 71.46 8.69
C ILE A 3 -61.64 71.29 8.93
N LYS A 4 -61.22 70.20 9.56
CA LYS A 4 -59.80 69.82 9.70
C LYS A 4 -59.43 68.92 8.53
N ILE A 5 -58.51 69.41 7.76
CA ILE A 5 -57.83 68.60 6.66
C ILE A 5 -56.72 67.80 7.31
N LEU A 6 -56.80 66.47 7.22
CA LEU A 6 -55.79 65.54 7.67
C LEU A 6 -54.86 65.22 6.49
N CYS A 7 -53.64 65.71 6.50
CA CYS A 7 -52.62 65.29 5.55
C CYS A 7 -52.06 63.93 5.92
N LEU A 8 -52.33 62.95 5.07
CA LEU A 8 -51.73 61.61 5.17
C LEU A 8 -50.40 61.60 4.42
N ALA A 9 -49.27 61.61 5.16
CA ALA A 9 -47.96 61.47 4.59
C ALA A 9 -47.67 59.97 4.32
N LEU A 10 -47.56 59.60 3.05
CA LEU A 10 -47.19 58.24 2.60
C LEU A 10 -45.69 58.13 2.68
N LEU A 11 -45.16 57.44 3.69
CA LEU A 11 -43.76 57.05 3.80
C LEU A 11 -43.53 55.81 2.92
N VAL A 12 -42.89 56.00 1.77
CA VAL A 12 -42.44 54.94 0.91
C VAL A 12 -41.13 54.41 1.52
N PHE A 13 -41.18 53.30 2.21
CA PHE A 13 -40.00 52.54 2.60
C PHE A 13 -39.47 51.77 1.37
N SER A 14 -38.42 52.31 0.73
CA SER A 14 -37.61 51.59 -0.23
C SER A 14 -36.76 50.57 0.52
N ALA A 15 -37.26 49.32 0.64
CA ALA A 15 -36.44 48.20 1.08
C ALA A 15 -35.34 47.94 0.01
N VAL A 16 -34.16 48.45 0.25
CA VAL A 16 -32.95 48.00 -0.48
C VAL A 16 -32.66 46.62 0.00
N SER A 17 -33.18 45.60 -0.74
CA SER A 17 -32.76 44.23 -0.62
C SER A 17 -31.30 44.11 -1.07
N CYS A 18 -30.39 44.11 -0.12
CA CYS A 18 -29.03 43.61 -0.38
C CYS A 18 -29.12 42.15 -0.74
N GLN A 19 -29.33 41.81 -2.00
CA GLN A 19 -29.03 40.51 -2.52
C GLN A 19 -27.51 40.30 -2.40
N LYS A 20 -27.08 39.63 -1.32
CA LYS A 20 -25.78 39.01 -1.30
C LYS A 20 -25.77 38.03 -2.49
N HIS A 21 -25.12 38.41 -3.57
CA HIS A 21 -24.74 37.51 -4.61
C HIS A 21 -23.80 36.45 -3.97
N PHE A 22 -24.37 35.33 -3.55
CA PHE A 22 -23.61 34.13 -3.40
C PHE A 22 -23.09 33.75 -4.79
N HIS A 23 -21.87 34.16 -5.10
CA HIS A 23 -21.16 33.68 -6.27
C HIS A 23 -20.93 32.17 -6.09
N GLY A 24 -21.55 31.38 -6.97
CA GLY A 24 -21.40 29.94 -7.09
C GLY A 24 -22.58 29.15 -6.59
N GLN A 25 -23.73 29.23 -7.25
CA GLN A 25 -24.73 28.16 -7.13
C GLN A 25 -24.10 26.91 -7.77
N HIS A 26 -23.68 25.97 -6.94
CA HIS A 26 -23.32 24.64 -7.38
C HIS A 26 -24.54 24.00 -8.04
N GLN A 27 -24.51 23.85 -9.36
CA GLN A 27 -25.59 23.22 -10.10
C GLN A 27 -25.44 21.69 -10.01
N PRO A 28 -26.53 20.92 -9.98
CA PRO A 28 -26.46 19.47 -10.09
C PRO A 28 -25.68 19.06 -11.35
N ALA A 29 -24.80 18.07 -11.20
CA ALA A 29 -24.00 17.54 -12.28
C ALA A 29 -23.82 16.01 -12.09
N SER A 30 -23.77 15.26 -13.17
CA SER A 30 -23.49 13.83 -13.12
C SER A 30 -22.01 13.57 -13.36
N LEU A 31 -21.39 12.79 -12.48
CA LEU A 31 -20.02 12.33 -12.61
C LEU A 31 -19.99 10.85 -12.95
N GLN A 32 -19.42 10.51 -14.10
CA GLN A 32 -19.12 9.15 -14.51
C GLN A 32 -17.68 8.82 -14.10
N ILE A 33 -17.51 7.82 -13.25
CA ILE A 33 -16.19 7.34 -12.80
C ILE A 33 -15.95 5.99 -13.45
N ARG A 34 -14.84 5.86 -14.19
CA ARG A 34 -14.34 4.60 -14.72
C ARG A 34 -13.25 4.08 -13.80
N LEU A 35 -13.41 2.84 -13.37
CA LEU A 35 -12.45 2.16 -12.51
C LEU A 35 -11.49 1.36 -13.42
N VAL A 36 -10.21 1.63 -13.28
CA VAL A 36 -9.16 0.89 -13.98
C VAL A 36 -8.21 0.36 -12.91
N SER A 37 -8.00 -0.94 -12.96
CA SER A 37 -6.91 -1.59 -12.23
C SER A 37 -6.02 -2.23 -13.28
N ASP A 38 -4.72 -2.19 -13.09
CA ASP A 38 -3.78 -2.91 -13.96
C ASP A 38 -4.14 -4.41 -14.07
N ASP A 39 -4.93 -4.91 -13.11
CA ASP A 39 -5.37 -6.30 -13.02
C ASP A 39 -6.75 -6.59 -13.63
N THR A 40 -7.61 -5.57 -13.85
CA THR A 40 -8.99 -5.80 -14.39
C THR A 40 -9.04 -6.18 -15.87
N LYS A 41 -7.92 -6.09 -16.58
CA LYS A 41 -7.84 -6.48 -18.00
C LYS A 41 -7.61 -7.98 -18.23
N ALA A 42 -7.37 -8.76 -17.18
CA ALA A 42 -7.13 -10.18 -17.29
C ALA A 42 -8.37 -11.00 -16.91
N SER A 43 -9.31 -11.15 -17.84
CA SER A 43 -10.28 -12.24 -17.78
C SER A 43 -9.62 -13.54 -18.24
N GLY A 44 -8.70 -14.06 -17.45
CA GLY A 44 -8.04 -15.35 -17.66
C GLY A 44 -8.33 -16.25 -16.47
N THR A 45 -8.80 -17.46 -16.75
CA THR A 45 -9.00 -18.56 -15.83
C THR A 45 -7.68 -18.90 -15.10
N GLY A 46 -7.55 -18.42 -13.86
CA GLY A 46 -6.39 -18.66 -13.00
C GLY A 46 -6.27 -17.46 -12.07
N GLY A 47 -7.16 -17.39 -11.05
CA GLY A 47 -7.24 -16.25 -10.16
C GLY A 47 -5.97 -16.12 -9.34
N ASP A 48 -5.19 -15.11 -9.66
CA ASP A 48 -4.17 -14.61 -8.77
C ASP A 48 -4.95 -13.95 -7.62
N GLU A 49 -4.94 -14.57 -6.44
CA GLU A 49 -5.66 -14.09 -5.24
C GLU A 49 -5.33 -12.62 -4.95
N GLU A 50 -4.14 -12.17 -5.36
CA GLU A 50 -3.68 -10.80 -5.19
C GLU A 50 -4.43 -9.75 -6.04
N LYS A 51 -5.24 -10.18 -7.01
CA LYS A 51 -6.07 -9.31 -7.87
C LYS A 51 -7.51 -9.18 -7.37
N ALA A 52 -7.89 -10.00 -6.41
CA ALA A 52 -9.27 -10.05 -5.95
C ALA A 52 -9.69 -8.70 -5.35
N VAL A 53 -10.82 -8.21 -5.82
CA VAL A 53 -11.51 -7.06 -5.24
C VAL A 53 -12.81 -7.56 -4.63
N SER A 54 -12.95 -7.39 -3.32
CA SER A 54 -14.14 -7.79 -2.55
C SER A 54 -15.11 -6.64 -2.31
N ASN A 55 -14.61 -5.41 -2.29
CA ASN A 55 -15.42 -4.21 -2.14
C ASN A 55 -14.75 -2.99 -2.78
N TYR A 56 -15.58 -2.04 -3.18
CA TYR A 56 -15.15 -0.69 -3.53
C TYR A 56 -15.81 0.33 -2.62
N GLN A 57 -15.10 1.40 -2.32
CA GLN A 57 -15.61 2.61 -1.71
C GLN A 57 -15.19 3.80 -2.58
N VAL A 58 -16.18 4.57 -3.02
CA VAL A 58 -15.97 5.75 -3.85
C VAL A 58 -16.43 6.97 -3.06
N LEU A 59 -15.50 7.89 -2.83
CA LEU A 59 -15.72 9.14 -2.12
C LEU A 59 -15.53 10.30 -3.10
N VAL A 60 -16.46 11.23 -3.11
CA VAL A 60 -16.35 12.46 -3.89
C VAL A 60 -16.36 13.64 -2.93
N TYR A 61 -15.25 14.34 -2.85
CA TYR A 61 -15.11 15.54 -2.04
C TYR A 61 -15.28 16.79 -2.91
N ASP A 62 -16.09 17.73 -2.45
CA ASP A 62 -16.12 19.07 -3.02
C ASP A 62 -14.90 19.86 -2.56
N MET A 63 -14.04 20.29 -3.48
CA MET A 63 -12.77 20.90 -3.13
C MET A 63 -12.88 22.37 -2.76
N SER A 64 -14.05 23.00 -2.96
CA SER A 64 -14.31 24.35 -2.46
C SER A 64 -14.59 24.36 -0.95
N SER A 65 -15.32 23.36 -0.46
CA SER A 65 -15.62 23.16 0.96
C SER A 65 -14.68 22.16 1.65
N ARG A 66 -14.01 21.30 0.90
CA ARG A 66 -13.24 20.13 1.36
C ARG A 66 -14.07 19.11 2.14
N MET A 67 -15.37 19.09 1.90
CA MET A 67 -16.31 18.17 2.55
C MET A 67 -16.72 17.06 1.58
N LEU A 68 -17.06 15.88 2.15
CA LEU A 68 -17.62 14.76 1.42
C LEU A 68 -18.99 15.16 0.85
N GLU A 69 -19.11 15.08 -0.47
CA GLU A 69 -20.34 15.38 -1.19
C GLU A 69 -21.13 14.13 -1.53
N ALA A 70 -20.44 13.06 -1.90
CA ALA A 70 -21.06 11.79 -2.21
C ALA A 70 -20.17 10.61 -1.79
N TYR A 71 -20.84 9.52 -1.40
CA TYR A 71 -20.24 8.24 -1.07
C TYR A 71 -21.03 7.11 -1.72
N ALA A 72 -20.31 6.13 -2.28
CA ALA A 72 -20.94 4.96 -2.88
C ALA A 72 -20.07 3.71 -2.70
N THR A 73 -20.73 2.55 -2.62
CA THR A 73 -20.12 1.23 -2.56
C THR A 73 -20.63 0.41 -3.75
N PRO A 74 -20.03 0.58 -4.95
CA PRO A 74 -20.46 -0.17 -6.12
C PRO A 74 -20.14 -1.66 -5.97
N ASP A 75 -20.83 -2.48 -6.78
CA ASP A 75 -20.51 -3.90 -6.88
C ASP A 75 -19.04 -4.09 -7.29
N PRO A 76 -18.32 -5.07 -6.71
CA PRO A 76 -16.91 -5.34 -7.05
C PRO A 76 -16.62 -5.61 -8.51
N SER A 77 -17.63 -6.09 -9.26
CA SER A 77 -17.53 -6.31 -10.72
C SER A 77 -17.74 -5.04 -11.55
N SER A 78 -18.11 -3.91 -10.93
CA SER A 78 -18.38 -2.67 -11.63
C SER A 78 -17.10 -2.06 -12.20
N VAL A 79 -17.10 -1.79 -13.50
CA VAL A 79 -16.02 -1.07 -14.19
C VAL A 79 -16.29 0.43 -14.31
N SER A 80 -17.52 0.86 -13.99
CA SER A 80 -17.90 2.26 -13.96
C SER A 80 -19.08 2.50 -13.02
N ILE A 81 -19.15 3.71 -12.50
CA ILE A 81 -20.20 4.18 -11.60
C ILE A 81 -20.60 5.60 -11.97
N SER A 82 -21.90 5.91 -11.87
CA SER A 82 -22.43 7.27 -12.04
C SER A 82 -22.87 7.81 -10.69
N ILE A 83 -22.36 8.98 -10.32
CA ILE A 83 -22.64 9.64 -9.04
C ILE A 83 -23.21 11.04 -9.32
N GLN A 84 -24.26 11.43 -8.60
CA GLN A 84 -24.78 12.79 -8.64
C GLN A 84 -23.99 13.67 -7.69
N CYS A 85 -23.47 14.78 -8.22
CA CYS A 85 -22.68 15.77 -7.52
C CYS A 85 -23.15 17.17 -7.92
N THR A 86 -22.38 18.18 -7.53
CA THR A 86 -22.55 19.55 -8.00
C THR A 86 -21.40 19.95 -8.92
N THR A 87 -21.56 21.06 -9.66
CA THR A 87 -20.49 21.64 -10.47
C THR A 87 -19.32 22.12 -9.58
N GLY A 88 -18.12 22.26 -10.18
CA GLY A 88 -16.91 22.76 -9.52
C GLY A 88 -15.82 21.70 -9.36
N PRO A 89 -14.71 22.09 -8.70
CA PRO A 89 -13.57 21.19 -8.51
C PRO A 89 -13.91 20.07 -7.52
N LYS A 90 -13.59 18.84 -7.88
CA LYS A 90 -13.82 17.65 -7.08
C LYS A 90 -12.52 16.87 -6.87
N GLU A 91 -12.49 16.12 -5.78
CA GLU A 91 -11.53 15.06 -5.57
C GLU A 91 -12.29 13.75 -5.48
N VAL A 92 -12.04 12.87 -6.41
CA VAL A 92 -12.60 11.51 -6.43
C VAL A 92 -11.56 10.57 -5.85
N VAL A 93 -11.93 9.86 -4.80
CA VAL A 93 -11.09 8.83 -4.19
C VAL A 93 -11.79 7.48 -4.36
N VAL A 94 -11.03 6.50 -4.79
CA VAL A 94 -11.49 5.11 -4.87
C VAL A 94 -10.58 4.25 -4.01
N LEU A 95 -11.19 3.50 -3.11
CA LEU A 95 -10.54 2.48 -2.31
C LEU A 95 -11.12 1.11 -2.67
N ALA A 96 -10.25 0.11 -2.79
CA ALA A 96 -10.66 -1.29 -2.90
C ALA A 96 -10.07 -2.09 -1.75
N ASN A 97 -10.84 -3.04 -1.23
CA ASN A 97 -10.49 -3.93 -0.11
C ASN A 97 -10.12 -3.19 1.20
N ALA A 98 -10.42 -1.89 1.28
CA ALA A 98 -10.13 -1.08 2.45
C ALA A 98 -11.18 -1.26 3.55
N PRO A 99 -10.82 -1.05 4.83
CA PRO A 99 -11.79 -0.84 5.89
C PRO A 99 -12.79 0.27 5.57
N ASP A 100 -13.96 0.23 6.22
CA ASP A 100 -15.00 1.24 6.00
C ASP A 100 -14.53 2.65 6.39
N VAL A 101 -14.61 3.58 5.45
CA VAL A 101 -14.27 5.00 5.61
C VAL A 101 -15.48 5.92 5.43
N SER A 102 -16.71 5.37 5.41
CA SER A 102 -17.97 6.13 5.19
C SER A 102 -18.20 7.27 6.18
N GLY A 103 -17.66 7.14 7.40
CA GLY A 103 -17.75 8.16 8.44
C GLY A 103 -16.79 9.35 8.27
N ILE A 104 -15.93 9.37 7.26
CA ILE A 104 -14.90 10.40 7.08
C ILE A 104 -15.44 11.52 6.17
N VAL A 105 -16.01 12.53 6.80
CA VAL A 105 -16.75 13.60 6.10
C VAL A 105 -15.91 14.75 5.55
N SER A 106 -14.60 14.84 5.87
CA SER A 106 -13.71 15.87 5.32
C SER A 106 -12.49 15.26 4.64
N TYR A 107 -12.05 15.88 3.55
CA TYR A 107 -10.86 15.46 2.82
C TYR A 107 -9.58 15.55 3.68
N ASP A 108 -9.50 16.57 4.56
CA ASP A 108 -8.37 16.73 5.45
C ASP A 108 -8.29 15.62 6.52
N ALA A 109 -9.44 15.11 6.98
CA ALA A 109 -9.49 13.94 7.86
C ALA A 109 -9.13 12.67 7.08
N PHE A 110 -9.62 12.54 5.83
CA PHE A 110 -9.28 11.43 4.96
C PHE A 110 -7.77 11.29 4.75
N LEU A 111 -7.06 12.37 4.45
CA LEU A 111 -5.61 12.36 4.25
C LEU A 111 -4.80 11.94 5.50
N LYS A 112 -5.43 11.98 6.68
CA LYS A 112 -4.83 11.51 7.95
C LYS A 112 -5.23 10.08 8.29
N THR A 113 -6.19 9.53 7.57
CA THR A 113 -6.63 8.13 7.77
C THR A 113 -5.56 7.19 7.23
N ARG A 114 -5.28 6.15 8.01
CA ARG A 114 -4.22 5.19 7.71
C ARG A 114 -4.80 3.80 7.50
N SER A 115 -4.15 3.05 6.65
CA SER A 115 -4.35 1.60 6.53
C SER A 115 -3.21 0.90 7.26
N GLY A 116 -3.55 -0.10 8.06
CA GLY A 116 -2.62 -0.94 8.80
C GLY A 116 -2.29 -2.24 8.07
N LEU A 117 -1.20 -2.90 8.47
CA LEU A 117 -0.75 -4.13 7.81
C LEU A 117 -1.83 -5.22 7.87
N ALA A 118 -2.59 -5.31 8.96
CA ALA A 118 -3.67 -6.27 9.16
C ALA A 118 -4.87 -6.07 8.20
N ASP A 119 -4.98 -4.91 7.53
CA ASP A 119 -6.01 -4.68 6.51
C ASP A 119 -5.73 -5.46 5.23
N ASN A 120 -4.49 -5.95 5.06
CA ASN A 120 -4.03 -6.69 3.91
C ASN A 120 -3.93 -8.19 4.21
N GLY A 121 -3.99 -8.99 3.16
CA GLY A 121 -3.81 -10.44 3.24
C GLY A 121 -3.97 -11.09 1.86
N PRO A 122 -3.66 -12.37 1.71
CA PRO A 122 -3.92 -13.10 0.48
C PRO A 122 -5.39 -12.92 0.06
N GLY A 123 -5.63 -12.57 -1.21
CA GLY A 123 -6.96 -12.31 -1.74
C GLY A 123 -7.63 -11.00 -1.28
N ARG A 124 -6.95 -10.17 -0.49
CA ARG A 124 -7.50 -8.93 0.05
C ARG A 124 -6.42 -7.86 0.24
N LEU A 125 -5.79 -7.43 -0.84
CA LEU A 125 -4.84 -6.32 -0.78
C LEU A 125 -5.55 -4.99 -0.93
N VAL A 126 -5.30 -4.06 -0.02
CA VAL A 126 -5.86 -2.71 -0.09
C VAL A 126 -5.27 -1.97 -1.29
N MET A 127 -6.16 -1.35 -2.08
CA MET A 127 -5.79 -0.54 -3.23
C MET A 127 -6.39 0.85 -3.12
N GLU A 128 -5.72 1.83 -3.68
CA GLU A 128 -6.15 3.22 -3.71
C GLU A 128 -5.94 3.86 -5.08
N GLY A 129 -6.78 4.83 -5.40
CA GLY A 129 -6.61 5.69 -6.57
C GLY A 129 -7.39 6.97 -6.40
N ASN A 130 -7.00 8.00 -7.12
CA ASN A 130 -7.71 9.28 -7.10
C ASN A 130 -7.65 10.00 -8.44
N ALA A 131 -8.58 10.95 -8.61
CA ALA A 131 -8.59 11.88 -9.72
C ALA A 131 -9.29 13.18 -9.33
N SER A 132 -8.85 14.29 -9.91
CA SER A 132 -9.30 15.65 -9.55
C SER A 132 -10.02 16.33 -10.73
N PRO A 133 -11.26 15.91 -11.08
CA PRO A 133 -12.02 16.56 -12.15
C PRO A 133 -12.58 17.92 -11.71
N ASN A 134 -12.82 18.80 -12.70
CA ASN A 134 -13.61 20.01 -12.53
C ASN A 134 -14.94 19.83 -13.29
N LEU A 135 -16.05 19.66 -12.57
CA LEU A 135 -17.35 19.36 -13.16
C LEU A 135 -18.06 20.60 -13.67
N THR A 136 -18.64 20.48 -14.86
CA THR A 136 -19.53 21.47 -15.44
C THR A 136 -20.99 21.04 -15.34
N ALA A 137 -21.93 21.90 -15.68
CA ALA A 137 -23.38 21.55 -15.70
C ALA A 137 -23.72 20.40 -16.66
N SER A 138 -22.88 20.15 -17.67
CA SER A 138 -23.02 19.00 -18.56
C SER A 138 -22.51 17.70 -17.94
N GLY A 139 -22.01 17.75 -16.71
CA GLY A 139 -21.37 16.62 -16.04
C GLY A 139 -19.90 16.41 -16.45
N GLY A 140 -19.36 15.25 -16.16
CA GLY A 140 -18.00 14.88 -16.52
C GLY A 140 -17.76 13.38 -16.43
N THR A 141 -16.67 12.94 -17.04
CA THR A 141 -16.16 11.57 -16.92
C THR A 141 -14.73 11.62 -16.46
N VAL A 142 -14.38 10.75 -15.51
CA VAL A 142 -13.02 10.61 -15.00
C VAL A 142 -12.64 9.13 -14.96
N THR A 143 -11.37 8.84 -15.16
CA THR A 143 -10.80 7.51 -14.98
C THR A 143 -9.94 7.54 -13.72
N VAL A 144 -10.14 6.59 -12.85
CA VAL A 144 -9.34 6.38 -11.63
C VAL A 144 -8.58 5.07 -11.78
N ASP A 145 -7.27 5.17 -11.78
CA ASP A 145 -6.34 4.05 -11.76
C ASP A 145 -6.06 3.66 -10.30
N ILE A 146 -6.47 2.43 -9.92
CA ILE A 146 -6.30 1.92 -8.56
C ILE A 146 -5.13 0.96 -8.49
N ARG A 147 -4.27 1.16 -7.47
CA ARG A 147 -3.04 0.41 -7.27
C ARG A 147 -2.92 -0.05 -5.83
N ARG A 148 -2.26 -1.18 -5.63
CA ARG A 148 -1.94 -1.70 -4.29
C ARG A 148 -1.12 -0.70 -3.51
N ILE A 149 -1.42 -0.54 -2.22
CA ILE A 149 -0.67 0.38 -1.34
C ILE A 149 0.50 -0.29 -0.63
N VAL A 150 0.63 -1.60 -0.75
CA VAL A 150 1.73 -2.40 -0.20
C VAL A 150 2.80 -2.71 -1.25
N ALA A 151 4.00 -3.03 -0.79
CA ALA A 151 5.04 -3.73 -1.52
C ALA A 151 4.94 -5.24 -1.28
N LYS A 152 5.46 -6.04 -2.22
CA LYS A 152 5.61 -7.49 -2.08
C LYS A 152 7.09 -7.87 -2.11
N VAL A 153 7.56 -8.55 -1.07
CA VAL A 153 8.91 -9.11 -0.99
C VAL A 153 8.82 -10.61 -1.18
N VAL A 154 9.61 -11.16 -2.10
CA VAL A 154 9.60 -12.58 -2.44
C VAL A 154 11.00 -13.16 -2.24
N LEU A 155 11.12 -14.23 -1.46
CA LEU A 155 12.30 -15.07 -1.48
C LEU A 155 12.11 -16.12 -2.60
N ASP A 156 12.81 -15.95 -3.72
CA ASP A 156 12.68 -16.87 -4.86
C ASP A 156 13.50 -18.15 -4.67
N ALA A 157 14.72 -18.01 -4.15
CA ALA A 157 15.62 -19.13 -4.02
C ALA A 157 16.67 -18.95 -2.93
N VAL A 158 17.07 -20.05 -2.33
CA VAL A 158 18.31 -20.20 -1.55
C VAL A 158 19.14 -21.30 -2.20
N THR A 159 20.38 -20.97 -2.57
CA THR A 159 21.36 -21.95 -3.04
C THR A 159 22.56 -21.96 -2.10
N VAL A 160 23.18 -23.13 -1.94
CA VAL A 160 24.31 -23.33 -1.01
C VAL A 160 25.46 -24.01 -1.75
N ASP A 161 26.66 -23.43 -1.60
CA ASP A 161 27.89 -23.97 -2.16
C ASP A 161 29.06 -23.49 -1.28
N PHE A 162 29.29 -24.20 -0.17
CA PHE A 162 30.27 -23.78 0.81
C PHE A 162 31.69 -23.88 0.26
N GLU A 163 32.48 -22.82 0.43
CA GLU A 163 33.88 -22.77 0.01
C GLU A 163 34.81 -23.77 0.76
N THR A 164 34.34 -24.33 1.86
CA THR A 164 35.09 -25.22 2.74
C THR A 164 34.39 -26.57 2.83
N ASP A 165 35.04 -27.64 2.46
CA ASP A 165 34.53 -29.03 2.53
C ASP A 165 33.93 -29.37 3.91
N ALA A 166 34.55 -28.86 4.99
CA ALA A 166 34.06 -29.11 6.35
C ALA A 166 32.64 -28.58 6.59
N TYR A 167 32.26 -27.46 5.96
CA TYR A 167 30.89 -26.95 6.03
C TYR A 167 29.98 -27.63 5.02
N ASP A 168 30.51 -27.99 3.86
CA ASP A 168 29.74 -28.63 2.80
C ASP A 168 29.26 -30.04 3.18
N GLU A 169 29.98 -30.71 4.10
CA GLU A 169 29.61 -32.00 4.68
C GLU A 169 28.61 -31.89 5.85
N MET A 170 28.31 -30.69 6.34
CA MET A 170 27.35 -30.49 7.42
C MET A 170 25.92 -30.40 6.90
N ASP A 171 24.98 -30.78 7.76
CA ASP A 171 23.57 -30.47 7.51
C ASP A 171 23.35 -28.97 7.49
N PHE A 172 22.72 -28.46 6.44
CA PHE A 172 22.28 -27.07 6.31
C PHE A 172 20.75 -27.04 6.24
N VAL A 173 20.11 -26.78 7.38
CA VAL A 173 18.68 -26.88 7.53
C VAL A 173 18.05 -25.51 7.63
N LEU A 174 17.24 -25.12 6.64
CA LEU A 174 16.44 -23.91 6.68
C LEU A 174 15.43 -24.01 7.82
N LYS A 175 15.25 -22.93 8.57
CA LYS A 175 14.36 -22.86 9.72
C LYS A 175 13.19 -21.94 9.51
N ARG A 176 13.47 -20.75 8.99
CA ARG A 176 12.44 -19.74 8.79
C ARG A 176 12.92 -18.62 7.86
N VAL A 177 11.94 -17.88 7.36
CA VAL A 177 12.16 -16.65 6.62
C VAL A 177 11.18 -15.58 7.11
N TYR A 178 11.64 -14.35 7.24
CA TYR A 178 10.83 -13.25 7.75
C TYR A 178 11.39 -11.89 7.34
N LEU A 179 10.56 -10.87 7.50
CA LEU A 179 10.99 -9.48 7.37
C LEU A 179 11.24 -8.86 8.74
N THR A 180 12.26 -7.99 8.84
CA THR A 180 12.51 -7.13 9.99
C THR A 180 12.40 -5.67 9.62
N ASN A 181 12.17 -4.79 10.60
CA ASN A 181 12.00 -3.36 10.42
C ASN A 181 10.90 -3.05 9.38
N VAL A 182 9.75 -3.68 9.57
CA VAL A 182 8.64 -3.63 8.61
C VAL A 182 7.78 -2.41 8.86
N ALA A 183 7.64 -1.57 7.84
CA ALA A 183 6.65 -0.49 7.85
C ALA A 183 5.23 -1.08 7.91
N GLY A 184 4.49 -0.76 8.97
CA GLY A 184 3.23 -1.40 9.32
C GLY A 184 1.98 -0.62 8.97
N ASP A 185 2.10 0.63 8.47
CA ASP A 185 0.97 1.45 8.10
C ASP A 185 1.34 2.55 7.08
N LYS A 186 0.30 3.11 6.44
CA LYS A 186 0.42 4.20 5.47
C LYS A 186 -0.85 5.06 5.48
N SER A 187 -0.72 6.38 5.37
CA SER A 187 -1.86 7.26 5.09
C SER A 187 -2.32 7.10 3.65
N TYR A 188 -3.64 7.07 3.43
CA TYR A 188 -4.19 7.02 2.06
C TYR A 188 -3.73 8.21 1.23
N LEU A 189 -3.49 7.97 -0.05
CA LEU A 189 -3.03 8.92 -1.07
C LEU A 189 -1.71 9.65 -0.73
N SER A 190 -1.05 9.28 0.37
CA SER A 190 0.24 9.88 0.70
C SER A 190 1.31 9.44 -0.30
N LYS A 191 2.01 10.42 -0.90
CA LYS A 191 3.18 10.18 -1.75
C LYS A 191 4.45 9.95 -0.93
N ALA A 192 4.49 10.49 0.28
CA ALA A 192 5.59 10.28 1.21
C ALA A 192 5.32 9.02 2.04
N ALA A 193 6.26 8.09 2.04
CA ALA A 193 6.26 7.02 3.01
C ALA A 193 6.65 7.60 4.38
N ASP A 194 5.71 7.61 5.31
CA ASP A 194 5.92 8.05 6.69
C ASP A 194 5.20 7.07 7.63
N PRO A 195 5.75 5.86 7.81
CA PRO A 195 5.17 4.86 8.69
C PRO A 195 5.15 5.35 10.15
N SER A 196 4.01 5.19 10.81
CA SER A 196 3.88 5.46 12.24
C SER A 196 3.97 4.18 13.09
N GLN A 197 3.74 3.03 12.46
CA GLN A 197 3.87 1.72 13.10
C GLN A 197 4.97 0.90 12.42
N TRP A 198 5.63 0.07 13.22
CA TRP A 198 6.70 -0.78 12.75
C TRP A 198 6.61 -2.15 13.42
N TYR A 199 6.78 -3.20 12.63
CA TYR A 199 6.81 -4.59 13.10
C TYR A 199 8.22 -5.17 13.03
N ASN A 200 8.45 -6.23 13.81
CA ASN A 200 9.73 -6.94 13.87
C ASN A 200 10.91 -5.97 14.01
N LYS A 201 10.78 -5.03 14.95
CA LYS A 201 11.84 -4.10 15.34
C LYS A 201 12.92 -4.88 16.08
N ILE A 202 13.91 -5.39 15.37
CA ILE A 202 14.97 -6.13 16.00
C ILE A 202 16.01 -5.13 16.50
N VAL A 203 16.27 -5.16 17.80
CA VAL A 203 17.45 -4.59 18.43
C VAL A 203 18.24 -5.78 18.91
N CYS A 204 19.56 -5.78 18.76
CA CYS A 204 20.49 -6.87 19.08
C CYS A 204 20.13 -7.67 20.33
N SER A 205 19.25 -8.61 20.31
CA SER A 205 18.82 -9.55 21.35
C SER A 205 17.31 -9.81 21.41
N GLN A 206 16.49 -9.14 20.62
CA GLN A 206 15.04 -9.38 20.59
C GLN A 206 14.72 -10.51 19.60
N THR A 207 13.77 -11.35 19.98
CA THR A 207 13.16 -12.32 19.06
C THR A 207 12.19 -11.59 18.13
N PRO A 208 12.16 -11.88 16.82
CA PRO A 208 11.17 -11.30 15.91
C PRO A 208 9.74 -11.55 16.41
N GLU A 209 8.90 -10.53 16.31
CA GLU A 209 7.45 -10.73 16.47
C GLU A 209 6.94 -11.62 15.33
N VAL A 210 6.07 -12.58 15.67
CA VAL A 210 5.49 -13.49 14.69
C VAL A 210 4.20 -12.88 14.16
N ASP A 211 4.24 -12.42 12.93
CA ASP A 211 3.06 -12.02 12.17
C ASP A 211 3.05 -12.83 10.87
N ALA A 212 1.94 -13.52 10.57
CA ALA A 212 1.81 -14.38 9.41
C ALA A 212 2.03 -13.66 8.06
N LEU A 213 1.92 -12.32 8.02
CA LEU A 213 2.15 -11.53 6.81
C LEU A 213 3.64 -11.26 6.55
N VAL A 214 4.49 -11.39 7.57
CA VAL A 214 5.92 -11.03 7.50
C VAL A 214 6.84 -12.11 8.04
N TYR A 215 6.33 -13.29 8.34
CA TYR A 215 7.05 -14.39 8.95
C TYR A 215 6.52 -15.74 8.49
N GLU A 216 7.41 -16.69 8.17
CA GLU A 216 7.06 -18.05 7.81
C GLU A 216 8.13 -19.04 8.30
N ASP A 217 7.68 -20.13 8.98
CA ASP A 217 8.53 -21.25 9.33
C ASP A 217 8.77 -22.15 8.11
N ILE A 218 10.01 -22.61 7.96
CA ILE A 218 10.39 -23.61 6.95
C ILE A 218 10.67 -24.92 7.68
N THR A 219 9.94 -25.96 7.34
CA THR A 219 10.05 -27.27 7.99
C THR A 219 10.69 -28.29 7.07
N ASP A 220 11.54 -29.16 7.66
CA ASP A 220 12.11 -30.35 7.01
C ASP A 220 12.93 -30.10 5.73
N VAL A 221 13.55 -28.91 5.57
CA VAL A 221 14.37 -28.57 4.41
C VAL A 221 15.85 -28.58 4.76
N ASN A 222 16.53 -29.68 4.44
CA ASN A 222 17.99 -29.79 4.53
C ASN A 222 18.59 -29.65 3.13
N LEU A 223 19.52 -28.71 2.98
CA LEU A 223 20.16 -28.39 1.70
C LEU A 223 21.54 -29.06 1.53
N LYS A 224 21.95 -29.95 2.43
CA LYS A 224 23.23 -30.65 2.34
C LYS A 224 23.43 -31.31 0.97
N ASP A 225 22.43 -32.10 0.54
CA ASP A 225 22.52 -32.86 -0.71
C ASP A 225 21.91 -32.10 -1.90
N THR A 226 20.77 -31.44 -1.69
CA THR A 226 20.04 -30.76 -2.79
C THR A 226 20.68 -29.46 -3.21
N LYS A 227 21.44 -28.82 -2.32
CA LYS A 227 22.12 -27.54 -2.53
C LYS A 227 21.20 -26.39 -2.97
N ARG A 228 19.88 -26.65 -3.06
CA ARG A 228 18.95 -25.68 -3.63
C ARG A 228 17.56 -25.78 -3.02
N TYR A 229 16.99 -24.63 -2.70
CA TYR A 229 15.60 -24.43 -2.28
C TYR A 229 14.94 -23.40 -3.19
N MET A 230 13.78 -23.73 -3.76
CA MET A 230 13.10 -22.94 -4.79
C MET A 230 11.62 -22.71 -4.47
N GLN A 231 11.18 -23.02 -3.27
CA GLN A 231 9.84 -22.71 -2.84
C GLN A 231 9.76 -21.22 -2.52
N GLY A 232 8.96 -20.49 -3.26
CA GLY A 232 8.80 -19.05 -3.06
C GLY A 232 8.05 -18.72 -1.77
N HIS A 233 8.60 -17.83 -0.97
CA HIS A 233 7.94 -17.23 0.17
C HIS A 233 7.67 -15.77 -0.13
N HIS A 234 6.50 -15.25 0.21
CA HIS A 234 6.15 -13.87 -0.10
C HIS A 234 5.51 -13.16 1.09
N PHE A 235 5.89 -11.91 1.24
CA PHE A 235 5.50 -11.05 2.35
C PHE A 235 4.98 -9.71 1.82
N TYR A 236 4.07 -9.09 2.56
CA TYR A 236 3.53 -7.78 2.25
C TYR A 236 3.94 -6.79 3.33
N CYS A 237 4.33 -5.60 2.92
CA CYS A 237 4.68 -4.51 3.83
C CYS A 237 4.35 -3.16 3.20
N TYR A 238 4.26 -2.12 4.00
CA TYR A 238 4.10 -0.77 3.46
C TYR A 238 5.41 -0.19 2.95
N PRO A 239 5.35 0.87 2.13
CA PRO A 239 6.55 1.58 1.66
C PRO A 239 7.47 1.97 2.80
N ASN A 240 8.75 1.75 2.62
CA ASN A 240 9.79 2.12 3.56
C ASN A 240 10.87 2.95 2.82
N PRO A 241 11.01 4.25 3.10
CA PRO A 241 11.96 5.12 2.40
C PRO A 241 13.38 5.01 2.94
N HIS A 242 13.56 4.34 4.09
CA HIS A 242 14.87 4.25 4.74
C HIS A 242 15.78 3.27 4.01
N VAL A 243 16.94 3.75 3.57
CA VAL A 243 17.95 2.97 2.83
C VAL A 243 19.29 2.88 3.58
N ASN A 244 19.49 3.73 4.60
CA ASN A 244 20.70 3.76 5.38
C ASN A 244 20.44 3.11 6.74
N ASP A 245 21.23 2.11 7.06
CA ASP A 245 21.20 1.46 8.37
C ASP A 245 22.13 2.21 9.34
N THR A 246 21.59 3.24 9.98
CA THR A 246 22.31 3.95 11.03
C THR A 246 21.95 3.33 12.38
N PHE A 247 22.62 2.25 12.72
CA PHE A 247 22.43 1.57 13.97
C PHE A 247 22.95 2.42 15.16
N SER A 248 22.09 2.69 16.13
CA SER A 248 22.46 3.16 17.47
C SER A 248 22.17 2.03 18.45
N SER A 249 23.16 1.64 19.25
CA SER A 249 23.08 0.50 20.17
C SER A 249 21.96 0.59 21.23
N ASP A 250 21.41 1.78 21.47
CA ASP A 250 20.58 2.02 22.64
C ASP A 250 19.08 2.17 22.34
N GLN A 251 18.71 2.53 21.10
CA GLN A 251 17.32 2.71 20.70
C GLN A 251 17.09 2.31 19.27
N TRP A 252 16.00 1.59 19.03
CA TRP A 252 15.56 1.32 17.68
C TRP A 252 15.12 2.62 16.97
N THR A 253 15.56 2.79 15.74
CA THR A 253 15.15 3.90 14.84
C THR A 253 14.68 3.33 13.52
N PRO A 254 13.80 4.05 12.78
CA PRO A 254 13.41 3.66 11.43
C PRO A 254 14.63 3.41 10.53
N ARG A 255 14.64 2.26 9.85
CA ARG A 255 15.78 1.76 9.08
C ARG A 255 15.30 0.89 7.90
N PRO A 256 16.20 0.43 7.01
CA PRO A 256 15.84 -0.46 5.92
C PRO A 256 15.13 -1.72 6.41
N THR A 257 14.10 -2.13 5.68
CA THR A 257 13.53 -3.47 5.86
C THR A 257 14.55 -4.51 5.42
N ARG A 258 14.69 -5.59 6.19
CA ARG A 258 15.55 -6.72 5.85
C ARG A 258 14.71 -7.98 5.64
N LEU A 259 15.06 -8.75 4.63
CA LEU A 259 14.65 -10.15 4.51
C LEU A 259 15.70 -10.99 5.23
N VAL A 260 15.28 -11.80 6.18
CA VAL A 260 16.16 -12.67 6.96
C VAL A 260 15.82 -14.13 6.71
N VAL A 261 16.82 -14.93 6.33
CA VAL A 261 16.73 -16.39 6.30
C VAL A 261 17.51 -16.93 7.49
N GLU A 262 16.86 -17.78 8.29
CA GLU A 262 17.52 -18.51 9.37
C GLU A 262 17.80 -19.94 8.96
N ALA A 263 19.01 -20.41 9.25
CA ALA A 263 19.38 -21.80 8.99
C ALA A 263 20.31 -22.35 10.07
N MET A 264 20.18 -23.63 10.35
CA MET A 264 21.16 -24.41 11.15
C MET A 264 22.23 -24.95 10.22
N LEU A 265 23.50 -24.67 10.52
CA LEU A 265 24.64 -25.36 9.94
C LEU A 265 25.24 -26.26 11.02
N GLY A 266 25.06 -27.57 10.85
CA GLY A 266 25.28 -28.52 11.95
C GLY A 266 24.39 -28.17 13.17
N ASN A 267 25.02 -27.82 14.28
CA ASN A 267 24.32 -27.46 15.53
C ASN A 267 24.33 -25.95 15.84
N VAL A 268 24.73 -25.10 14.87
CA VAL A 268 24.84 -23.65 15.07
C VAL A 268 23.80 -22.93 14.21
N LEU A 269 23.03 -22.03 14.85
CA LEU A 269 22.08 -21.17 14.17
C LEU A 269 22.77 -19.97 13.56
N TYR A 270 22.52 -19.75 12.27
CA TYR A 270 23.01 -18.62 11.50
C TYR A 270 21.87 -17.85 10.87
N TYR A 271 22.12 -16.55 10.65
CA TYR A 271 21.20 -15.61 10.05
C TYR A 271 21.79 -15.06 8.75
N TYR A 272 20.95 -14.92 7.74
CA TYR A 272 21.31 -14.34 6.44
C TYR A 272 20.43 -13.12 6.18
N PRO A 273 20.70 -11.97 6.84
CA PRO A 273 19.94 -10.74 6.68
C PRO A 273 20.32 -10.03 5.37
N VAL A 274 19.31 -9.71 4.57
CA VAL A 274 19.44 -8.97 3.32
C VAL A 274 18.75 -7.61 3.49
N SER A 275 19.51 -6.53 3.52
CA SER A 275 18.94 -5.17 3.51
C SER A 275 18.31 -4.89 2.16
N LEU A 276 17.02 -4.56 2.16
CA LEU A 276 16.29 -4.22 0.95
C LEU A 276 16.50 -2.74 0.60
N PRO A 277 16.44 -2.38 -0.69
CA PRO A 277 16.42 -0.98 -1.09
C PRO A 277 15.14 -0.29 -0.61
N GLU A 278 14.96 0.99 -0.95
CA GLU A 278 13.70 1.69 -0.73
C GLU A 278 12.52 0.86 -1.21
N LEU A 279 11.58 0.57 -0.30
CA LEU A 279 10.35 -0.16 -0.65
C LEU A 279 9.27 0.83 -1.10
N LYS A 280 8.71 0.56 -2.27
CA LYS A 280 7.65 1.38 -2.90
C LYS A 280 6.35 0.59 -2.99
N GLN A 281 5.22 1.28 -2.87
CA GLN A 281 3.91 0.67 -3.11
C GLN A 281 3.83 0.08 -4.53
N ASN A 282 2.97 -0.91 -4.71
CA ASN A 282 2.73 -1.57 -5.99
C ASN A 282 4.00 -2.08 -6.69
N THR A 283 4.98 -2.55 -5.90
CA THR A 283 6.28 -3.00 -6.40
C THR A 283 6.62 -4.36 -5.80
N ARG A 284 7.18 -5.26 -6.61
CA ARG A 284 7.70 -6.58 -6.21
C ARG A 284 9.21 -6.54 -6.09
N TYR A 285 9.73 -7.18 -5.06
CA TYR A 285 11.15 -7.31 -4.76
C TYR A 285 11.49 -8.80 -4.67
N HIS A 286 12.11 -9.33 -5.71
CA HIS A 286 12.49 -10.72 -5.84
C HIS A 286 13.92 -10.91 -5.35
N VAL A 287 14.09 -11.72 -4.29
CA VAL A 287 15.37 -11.94 -3.62
C VAL A 287 15.82 -13.38 -3.82
N SER A 288 17.05 -13.57 -4.25
CA SER A 288 17.71 -14.88 -4.31
C SER A 288 19.05 -14.82 -3.57
N LEU A 289 19.33 -15.86 -2.80
CA LEU A 289 20.54 -16.00 -2.00
C LEU A 289 21.42 -17.13 -2.56
N HIS A 290 22.73 -16.88 -2.69
CA HIS A 290 23.73 -17.90 -2.91
C HIS A 290 24.73 -17.85 -1.76
N ILE A 291 24.67 -18.87 -0.89
CA ILE A 291 25.38 -18.93 0.37
C ILE A 291 26.66 -19.74 0.17
N VAL A 292 27.80 -19.16 0.51
CA VAL A 292 29.13 -19.79 0.36
C VAL A 292 29.92 -19.90 1.67
N ARG A 293 29.44 -19.22 2.74
CA ARG A 293 30.02 -19.25 4.10
C ARG A 293 28.93 -19.19 5.16
N PRO A 294 29.24 -19.54 6.42
CA PRO A 294 28.32 -19.32 7.55
C PRO A 294 27.88 -17.87 7.63
N GLY A 295 26.61 -17.63 7.98
CA GLY A 295 26.00 -16.32 8.10
C GLY A 295 26.38 -15.57 9.38
N ALA A 296 25.63 -14.52 9.67
CA ALA A 296 25.76 -13.75 10.90
C ALA A 296 25.24 -14.55 12.11
N THR A 297 25.63 -14.15 13.31
CA THR A 297 25.17 -14.76 14.58
C THR A 297 23.91 -14.07 15.13
N SER A 298 23.46 -13.02 14.49
CA SER A 298 22.26 -12.24 14.84
C SER A 298 21.61 -11.69 13.58
N PRO A 299 20.27 -11.55 13.50
CA PRO A 299 19.58 -10.97 12.37
C PRO A 299 19.84 -9.46 12.17
N GLU A 300 20.39 -8.78 13.18
CA GLU A 300 20.80 -7.37 13.14
C GLU A 300 22.19 -7.15 12.57
N GLN A 301 23.03 -8.15 12.72
CA GLN A 301 24.43 -8.05 12.31
C GLN A 301 24.53 -8.14 10.78
N ASP A 302 25.28 -7.22 10.18
CA ASP A 302 25.60 -7.36 8.75
C ASP A 302 26.45 -8.59 8.51
N MET A 303 26.14 -9.29 7.43
CA MET A 303 26.95 -10.43 7.00
C MET A 303 28.29 -9.96 6.45
N ASP A 304 29.28 -10.83 6.54
CA ASP A 304 30.47 -10.69 5.71
C ASP A 304 30.02 -10.67 4.23
N LYS A 305 30.40 -9.62 3.50
CA LYS A 305 30.07 -9.44 2.07
C LYS A 305 30.51 -10.61 1.17
N TYR A 306 31.41 -11.46 1.69
CA TYR A 306 31.88 -12.66 0.99
C TYR A 306 31.10 -13.93 1.41
N ALA A 307 30.22 -13.86 2.39
CA ALA A 307 29.47 -15.01 2.88
C ALA A 307 28.27 -15.36 2.00
N VAL A 308 27.76 -14.40 1.27
CA VAL A 308 26.57 -14.57 0.45
C VAL A 308 26.62 -13.66 -0.79
N SER A 309 26.20 -14.19 -1.92
CA SER A 309 25.86 -13.39 -3.10
C SER A 309 24.35 -13.17 -3.14
N ILE A 310 23.93 -11.92 -3.23
CA ILE A 310 22.53 -11.52 -3.18
C ILE A 310 22.13 -10.97 -4.55
N LYS A 311 21.04 -11.48 -5.10
CA LYS A 311 20.39 -10.90 -6.28
C LYS A 311 19.03 -10.37 -5.90
N ILE A 312 18.78 -9.09 -6.17
CA ILE A 312 17.48 -8.44 -5.98
C ILE A 312 17.01 -7.94 -7.34
N ASN A 313 15.88 -8.46 -7.83
CA ASN A 313 15.18 -7.93 -8.98
C ASN A 313 13.99 -7.12 -8.49
N ILE A 314 13.82 -5.92 -9.05
CA ILE A 314 12.71 -5.03 -8.70
C ILE A 314 11.86 -4.86 -9.95
N GLU A 315 10.56 -5.09 -9.80
CA GLU A 315 9.60 -4.92 -10.88
C GLU A 315 8.35 -4.20 -10.39
N GLU A 316 7.73 -3.41 -11.27
CA GLU A 316 6.41 -2.85 -10.99
C GLU A 316 5.40 -3.99 -10.90
N TRP A 317 4.56 -3.97 -9.89
CA TRP A 317 3.53 -5.01 -9.70
C TRP A 317 2.37 -4.78 -10.67
N LYS A 318 2.62 -5.06 -11.93
CA LYS A 318 1.63 -5.01 -13.00
C LYS A 318 0.87 -6.34 -13.05
N GLY A 319 -0.38 -6.28 -13.52
CA GLY A 319 -1.08 -7.46 -14.00
C GLY A 319 -0.35 -8.06 -15.22
N PRO A 320 -0.68 -9.30 -15.64
CA PRO A 320 -0.04 -9.91 -16.79
C PRO A 320 -0.18 -8.98 -18.00
N GLU A 321 0.92 -8.62 -18.60
CA GLU A 321 0.95 -7.90 -19.86
C GLU A 321 0.19 -8.74 -20.89
N ASN A 322 -0.77 -8.12 -21.60
CA ASN A 322 -1.32 -8.73 -22.79
C ASN A 322 -0.17 -8.86 -23.79
N VAL A 323 0.38 -10.05 -23.94
CA VAL A 323 1.23 -10.39 -25.07
C VAL A 323 0.33 -10.26 -26.29
N THR A 324 0.45 -9.16 -27.01
CA THR A 324 -0.14 -9.01 -28.34
C THR A 324 0.69 -9.90 -29.24
N GLU A 325 0.28 -11.14 -29.44
CA GLU A 325 0.77 -11.92 -30.56
C GLU A 325 0.34 -11.18 -31.84
N THR A 326 1.33 -10.58 -32.48
CA THR A 326 1.18 -10.12 -33.88
C THR A 326 1.29 -11.37 -34.74
N ILE A 327 0.16 -11.82 -35.30
CA ILE A 327 0.10 -12.84 -36.35
C ILE A 327 0.56 -12.21 -37.64
#